data_28399935970463f0f57e17aeb5a64287
#
_entry.id   28399935970463f0f57e17aeb5a64287
#
_cell.length_a   1.000
_cell.length_b   1.000
_cell.length_c   1.000
_cell.angle_alpha   90.00
_cell.angle_beta   90.00
_cell.angle_gamma   90.00
#
_symmetry.space_group_name_H-M   'P 1'
#
loop_
_entity.id
_entity.type
_entity.pdbx_description
1 polymer ?
#
loop_
_entity_poly.entity_id
_entity_poly.type
_entity_poly.pdbx_seq_one_letter_code
_entity_poly.pdbx_strand_id
1 'polypeptide(L)'
;MQKGVSTMSQNHSLEQQRPENTKQSGPAKAIRKIPISEEDFLRKIEKMYGEYSIEDIRCHMKSDFRYNSFWVFEEMKSAARYVDYITAKIRTLERENIVIKTEMMYIRGTGQPCLVLRQPGTEPVCLIAERSPKGLIARMDMMPAGFYKLVTSPGEKQ
;
A
#
# COMPACT_ATOMS: atom_id res chain seq x y z
N MET A 1 49.62 61.67 6.49
CA MET A 1 48.27 61.87 5.97
C MET A 1 47.74 60.62 5.44
N GLN A 2 46.81 60.04 6.10
CA GLN A 2 46.23 58.78 5.76
C GLN A 2 44.98 59.02 4.93
N LYS A 3 44.94 58.49 3.77
CA LYS A 3 43.72 58.42 2.98
C LYS A 3 43.11 57.05 3.10
N GLY A 4 42.02 56.96 3.80
CA GLY A 4 41.27 55.73 3.93
C GLY A 4 40.72 55.33 2.59
N VAL A 5 41.09 54.15 2.12
CA VAL A 5 40.46 53.55 0.98
C VAL A 5 39.20 52.86 1.47
N SER A 6 38.06 53.41 1.13
CA SER A 6 36.79 52.76 1.35
C SER A 6 36.63 51.67 0.30
N THR A 7 36.84 50.44 0.68
CA THR A 7 36.45 49.31 -0.13
C THR A 7 34.95 49.11 0.01
N MET A 8 34.21 49.50 -1.00
CA MET A 8 32.83 49.10 -1.13
C MET A 8 32.76 47.61 -1.40
N SER A 9 32.37 46.87 -0.40
CA SER A 9 32.00 45.48 -0.55
C SER A 9 30.68 45.45 -1.30
N GLN A 10 30.73 45.18 -2.57
CA GLN A 10 29.51 44.85 -3.33
C GLN A 10 29.13 43.43 -2.97
N ASN A 11 28.21 43.31 -2.06
CA ASN A 11 27.49 42.08 -1.90
C ASN A 11 26.63 41.89 -3.14
N HIS A 12 27.20 41.24 -4.14
CA HIS A 12 26.37 40.57 -5.13
C HIS A 12 25.70 39.41 -4.42
N SER A 13 24.50 39.65 -3.97
CA SER A 13 23.56 38.56 -3.73
C SER A 13 23.36 37.88 -5.07
N LEU A 14 24.13 36.84 -5.30
CA LEU A 14 23.79 35.84 -6.27
C LEU A 14 22.51 35.21 -5.74
N GLU A 15 21.41 35.83 -6.13
CA GLU A 15 20.12 35.20 -6.08
C GLU A 15 20.27 33.99 -6.98
N GLN A 16 20.63 32.87 -6.38
CA GLN A 16 20.57 31.58 -7.03
C GLN A 16 19.09 31.38 -7.36
N GLN A 17 18.72 31.80 -8.55
CA GLN A 17 17.52 31.28 -9.17
C GLN A 17 17.72 29.77 -9.23
N ARG A 18 17.15 29.07 -8.24
CA ARG A 18 16.86 27.67 -8.40
C ARG A 18 16.06 27.57 -9.68
N PRO A 19 16.51 26.78 -10.67
CA PRO A 19 15.60 26.44 -11.73
C PRO A 19 14.43 25.75 -11.02
N GLU A 20 13.31 26.43 -10.94
CA GLU A 20 12.05 25.77 -10.69
C GLU A 20 11.91 24.77 -11.83
N ASN A 21 12.42 23.58 -11.59
CA ASN A 21 12.14 22.44 -12.43
C ASN A 21 10.70 22.06 -12.11
N THR A 22 9.79 22.93 -12.42
CA THR A 22 8.41 22.57 -12.63
C THR A 22 8.41 21.67 -13.84
N LYS A 23 8.76 20.40 -13.61
CA LYS A 23 8.19 19.36 -14.43
C LYS A 23 6.70 19.51 -14.23
N GLN A 24 6.06 20.26 -15.09
CA GLN A 24 4.66 20.04 -15.35
C GLN A 24 4.60 18.62 -15.90
N SER A 25 4.56 17.66 -14.99
CA SER A 25 3.98 16.38 -15.29
C SER A 25 2.59 16.73 -15.79
N GLY A 26 2.33 16.51 -17.07
CA GLY A 26 1.01 16.65 -17.63
C GLY A 26 -0.02 16.00 -16.71
N PRO A 27 -1.31 16.32 -16.80
CA PRO A 27 -2.32 15.83 -15.87
C PRO A 27 -2.08 14.37 -15.64
N ALA A 28 -1.84 13.98 -14.38
CA ALA A 28 -1.62 12.58 -14.01
C ALA A 28 -2.73 11.80 -14.68
N LYS A 29 -2.39 10.88 -15.60
CA LYS A 29 -3.39 10.09 -16.31
C LYS A 29 -4.27 9.48 -15.24
N ALA A 30 -5.54 9.88 -15.21
CA ALA A 30 -6.50 9.33 -14.26
C ALA A 30 -6.44 7.81 -14.39
N ILE A 31 -6.11 7.13 -13.29
CA ILE A 31 -6.05 5.68 -13.27
C ILE A 31 -7.46 5.18 -13.53
N ARG A 32 -7.65 4.46 -14.64
CA ARG A 32 -8.90 3.80 -14.93
C ARG A 32 -9.21 2.81 -13.81
N LYS A 33 -10.36 2.98 -13.16
CA LYS A 33 -10.81 2.09 -12.09
C LYS A 33 -11.50 0.88 -12.70
N ILE A 34 -11.11 -0.30 -12.24
CA ILE A 34 -11.58 -1.59 -12.73
C ILE A 34 -12.20 -2.34 -11.57
N PRO A 35 -13.51 -2.66 -11.62
CA PRO A 35 -14.16 -3.51 -10.63
C PRO A 35 -13.49 -4.87 -10.51
N ILE A 36 -13.54 -5.44 -9.31
CA ILE A 36 -12.92 -6.74 -9.01
C ILE A 36 -13.68 -7.39 -7.84
N SER A 37 -13.67 -8.73 -7.76
CA SER A 37 -14.12 -9.43 -6.58
C SER A 37 -13.09 -9.34 -5.43
N GLU A 38 -13.52 -9.55 -4.20
CA GLU A 38 -12.63 -9.58 -3.03
C GLU A 38 -11.59 -10.69 -3.17
N GLU A 39 -12.00 -11.86 -3.64
CA GLU A 39 -11.09 -12.99 -3.84
C GLU A 39 -10.02 -12.69 -4.90
N ASP A 40 -10.43 -12.19 -6.05
CA ASP A 40 -9.49 -11.84 -7.13
C ASP A 40 -8.54 -10.73 -6.72
N PHE A 41 -9.01 -9.77 -5.93
CA PHE A 41 -8.14 -8.74 -5.37
C PHE A 41 -7.11 -9.32 -4.41
N LEU A 42 -7.52 -10.20 -3.51
CA LEU A 42 -6.61 -10.87 -2.58
C LEU A 42 -5.59 -11.76 -3.32
N ARG A 43 -5.96 -12.39 -4.44
CA ARG A 43 -5.00 -13.09 -5.30
C ARG A 43 -3.98 -12.16 -5.94
N LYS A 44 -4.36 -10.93 -6.26
CA LYS A 44 -3.38 -9.91 -6.69
C LYS A 44 -2.45 -9.48 -5.56
N ILE A 45 -2.96 -9.39 -4.34
CA ILE A 45 -2.11 -9.17 -3.15
C ILE A 45 -1.15 -10.34 -2.93
N GLU A 46 -1.59 -11.57 -3.10
CA GLU A 46 -0.74 -12.77 -3.06
C GLU A 46 0.40 -12.67 -4.07
N LYS A 47 0.08 -12.34 -5.31
CA LYS A 47 1.07 -12.12 -6.37
C LYS A 47 2.03 -10.98 -6.03
N MET A 48 1.54 -9.89 -5.45
CA MET A 48 2.37 -8.78 -5.00
C MET A 48 3.46 -9.21 -4.02
N TYR A 49 3.11 -10.03 -3.04
CA TYR A 49 4.07 -10.56 -2.08
C TYR A 49 5.03 -11.58 -2.71
N GLY A 50 4.58 -12.36 -3.67
CA GLY A 50 5.41 -13.36 -4.36
C GLY A 50 6.40 -12.77 -5.35
N GLU A 51 6.04 -11.69 -6.02
CA GLU A 51 6.83 -11.04 -7.07
C GLU A 51 7.46 -9.71 -6.65
N TYR A 52 7.21 -9.24 -5.43
CA TYR A 52 7.62 -7.93 -4.92
C TYR A 52 7.20 -6.76 -5.84
N SER A 53 6.00 -6.84 -6.41
CA SER A 53 5.45 -5.84 -7.33
C SER A 53 4.06 -5.39 -6.90
N ILE A 54 3.81 -4.07 -6.95
CA ILE A 54 2.55 -3.44 -6.53
C ILE A 54 1.70 -2.90 -7.69
N GLU A 55 2.13 -3.10 -8.93
CA GLU A 55 1.54 -2.40 -10.07
C GLU A 55 0.07 -2.74 -10.33
N ASP A 56 -0.36 -3.95 -10.00
CA ASP A 56 -1.65 -4.48 -10.41
C ASP A 56 -2.80 -4.22 -9.42
N ILE A 57 -2.59 -3.53 -8.30
CA ILE A 57 -3.63 -3.39 -7.28
C ILE A 57 -4.33 -2.03 -7.29
N ARG A 58 -3.62 -0.97 -7.66
CA ARG A 58 -4.11 0.40 -7.51
C ARG A 58 -5.37 0.70 -8.32
N CYS A 59 -5.49 0.13 -9.51
CA CYS A 59 -6.68 0.33 -10.38
C CYS A 59 -7.96 -0.28 -9.81
N HIS A 60 -7.87 -1.15 -8.83
CA HIS A 60 -9.00 -1.81 -8.19
C HIS A 60 -9.46 -1.15 -6.89
N MET A 61 -8.73 -0.16 -6.41
CA MET A 61 -8.97 0.48 -5.12
C MET A 61 -9.73 1.80 -5.29
N LYS A 62 -10.68 2.06 -4.40
CA LYS A 62 -11.26 3.40 -4.29
C LYS A 62 -10.19 4.39 -3.89
N SER A 63 -10.29 5.64 -4.34
CA SER A 63 -9.37 6.71 -3.93
C SER A 63 -9.37 6.96 -2.43
N ASP A 64 -10.53 6.85 -1.77
CA ASP A 64 -10.73 6.92 -0.33
C ASP A 64 -10.68 5.55 0.37
N PHE A 65 -9.97 4.59 -0.23
CA PHE A 65 -9.71 3.27 0.34
C PHE A 65 -9.19 3.39 1.77
N ARG A 66 -9.61 2.46 2.62
CA ARG A 66 -9.19 2.39 4.01
C ARG A 66 -8.43 1.09 4.28
N TYR A 67 -7.29 1.24 4.94
CA TYR A 67 -6.51 0.11 5.42
C TYR A 67 -6.36 0.21 6.93
N ASN A 68 -6.73 -0.84 7.62
CA ASN A 68 -6.57 -0.98 9.05
C ASN A 68 -5.74 -2.23 9.37
N SER A 69 -4.78 -2.07 10.26
CA SER A 69 -3.97 -3.18 10.75
C SER A 69 -4.08 -3.25 12.26
N PHE A 70 -4.23 -4.45 12.79
CA PHE A 70 -4.29 -4.69 14.22
C PHE A 70 -3.07 -4.11 14.98
N TRP A 71 -1.93 -3.99 14.30
CA TRP A 71 -0.68 -3.47 14.89
C TRP A 71 -0.39 -2.01 14.58
N VAL A 72 -1.22 -1.36 13.79
CA VAL A 72 -1.05 0.06 13.42
C VAL A 72 -2.15 0.87 14.11
N PHE A 73 -1.76 1.87 14.88
CA PHE A 73 -2.68 2.69 15.67
C PHE A 73 -3.59 3.60 14.84
N GLU A 74 -3.18 3.92 13.61
CA GLU A 74 -3.94 4.81 12.74
C GLU A 74 -4.36 4.10 11.46
N GLU A 75 -5.64 4.24 11.12
CA GLU A 75 -6.18 3.80 9.85
C GLU A 75 -5.61 4.65 8.71
N MET A 76 -5.18 4.00 7.61
CA MET A 76 -4.83 4.70 6.38
C MET A 76 -6.11 4.99 5.60
N LYS A 77 -6.33 6.26 5.25
CA LYS A 77 -7.61 6.75 4.72
C LYS A 77 -7.57 7.08 3.23
N SER A 78 -6.57 6.60 2.49
CA SER A 78 -6.51 6.77 1.04
C SER A 78 -5.75 5.64 0.37
N ALA A 79 -6.10 5.34 -0.88
CA ALA A 79 -5.37 4.39 -1.71
C ALA A 79 -3.91 4.82 -1.91
N ALA A 80 -3.67 6.12 -2.15
CA ALA A 80 -2.33 6.66 -2.34
C ALA A 80 -1.45 6.40 -1.11
N ARG A 81 -1.98 6.62 0.08
CA ARG A 81 -1.25 6.42 1.34
C ARG A 81 -0.93 4.94 1.59
N TYR A 82 -1.88 4.06 1.31
CA TYR A 82 -1.65 2.62 1.40
C TYR A 82 -0.60 2.15 0.39
N VAL A 83 -0.67 2.62 -0.85
CA VAL A 83 0.30 2.26 -1.89
C VAL A 83 1.71 2.70 -1.50
N ASP A 84 1.89 3.89 -0.95
CA ASP A 84 3.20 4.35 -0.45
C ASP A 84 3.73 3.44 0.68
N TYR A 85 2.87 3.12 1.62
CA TYR A 85 3.20 2.23 2.74
C TYR A 85 3.60 0.83 2.27
N ILE A 86 2.77 0.20 1.44
CA ILE A 86 3.03 -1.17 0.99
C ILE A 86 4.23 -1.24 0.04
N THR A 87 4.47 -0.20 -0.75
CA THR A 87 5.65 -0.10 -1.60
C THR A 87 6.94 -0.15 -0.77
N ALA A 88 7.00 0.64 0.29
CA ALA A 88 8.15 0.64 1.19
C ALA A 88 8.35 -0.71 1.88
N LYS A 89 7.25 -1.34 2.31
CA LYS A 89 7.28 -2.68 2.93
C LYS A 89 7.78 -3.74 1.95
N ILE A 90 7.25 -3.79 0.75
CA ILE A 90 7.65 -4.76 -0.28
C ILE A 90 9.13 -4.61 -0.65
N ARG A 91 9.63 -3.39 -0.78
CA ARG A 91 11.05 -3.12 -1.03
C ARG A 91 11.95 -3.61 0.11
N THR A 92 11.50 -3.46 1.35
CA THR A 92 12.22 -3.98 2.51
C THR A 92 12.27 -5.50 2.50
N LEU A 93 11.15 -6.16 2.24
CA LEU A 93 11.08 -7.62 2.14
C LEU A 93 12.00 -8.16 1.04
N GLU A 94 12.00 -7.52 -0.12
CA GLU A 94 12.89 -7.88 -1.24
C GLU A 94 14.36 -7.72 -0.87
N ARG A 95 14.73 -6.57 -0.33
CA ARG A 95 16.13 -6.27 0.06
C ARG A 95 16.66 -7.22 1.12
N GLU A 96 15.82 -7.63 2.07
CA GLU A 96 16.18 -8.51 3.18
C GLU A 96 15.95 -10.00 2.86
N ASN A 97 15.52 -10.33 1.65
CA ASN A 97 15.19 -11.68 1.20
C ASN A 97 14.17 -12.39 2.11
N ILE A 98 13.21 -11.64 2.61
CA ILE A 98 12.13 -12.19 3.43
C ILE A 98 11.01 -12.68 2.53
N VAL A 99 10.73 -13.98 2.58
CA VAL A 99 9.64 -14.61 1.84
C VAL A 99 8.40 -14.68 2.74
N ILE A 100 7.32 -14.04 2.29
CA ILE A 100 6.01 -14.19 2.90
C ILE A 100 5.31 -15.38 2.23
N LYS A 101 4.97 -16.40 3.01
CA LYS A 101 4.13 -17.49 2.52
C LYS A 101 2.68 -17.05 2.58
N THR A 102 1.97 -17.28 1.49
CA THR A 102 0.58 -16.86 1.32
C THR A 102 -0.32 -18.07 1.09
N GLU A 103 -1.54 -18.00 1.58
CA GLU A 103 -2.54 -19.03 1.39
C GLU A 103 -3.94 -18.39 1.35
N MET A 104 -4.69 -18.67 0.27
CA MET A 104 -6.08 -18.25 0.19
C MET A 104 -6.94 -19.18 1.06
N MET A 105 -7.66 -18.61 1.99
CA MET A 105 -8.58 -19.31 2.87
C MET A 105 -9.93 -18.59 2.93
N TYR A 106 -10.87 -19.19 3.64
CA TYR A 106 -12.22 -18.64 3.76
C TYR A 106 -12.67 -18.67 5.22
N ILE A 107 -13.41 -17.66 5.64
CA ILE A 107 -13.96 -17.62 6.98
C ILE A 107 -15.12 -18.59 7.06
N ARG A 108 -15.03 -19.53 8.01
CA ARG A 108 -16.07 -20.53 8.24
C ARG A 108 -17.40 -19.84 8.60
N GLY A 109 -18.46 -20.29 8.00
CA GLY A 109 -19.83 -19.81 8.23
C GLY A 109 -20.25 -18.70 7.28
N THR A 110 -19.37 -17.78 6.87
CA THR A 110 -19.66 -16.72 5.90
C THR A 110 -19.17 -17.03 4.50
N GLY A 111 -18.13 -17.86 4.37
CA GLY A 111 -17.44 -18.12 3.12
C GLY A 111 -16.64 -16.92 2.59
N GLN A 112 -16.45 -15.89 3.41
CA GLN A 112 -15.69 -14.70 3.01
C GLN A 112 -14.23 -15.07 2.76
N PRO A 113 -13.65 -14.72 1.59
CA PRO A 113 -12.26 -14.99 1.30
C PRO A 113 -11.35 -14.16 2.18
N CYS A 114 -10.23 -14.74 2.57
CA CYS A 114 -9.15 -14.06 3.25
C CYS A 114 -7.79 -14.60 2.78
N LEU A 115 -6.79 -13.75 2.76
CA LEU A 115 -5.42 -14.14 2.44
C LEU A 115 -4.62 -14.26 3.72
N VAL A 116 -4.18 -15.46 4.04
CA VAL A 116 -3.30 -15.71 5.18
C VAL A 116 -1.87 -15.44 4.77
N LEU A 117 -1.18 -14.63 5.58
CA LEU A 117 0.23 -14.30 5.41
C LEU A 117 1.02 -14.89 6.56
N ARG A 118 2.10 -15.61 6.22
CA ARG A 118 3.04 -16.20 7.18
C ARG A 118 4.43 -15.66 6.94
N GLN A 119 4.92 -14.87 7.88
CA GLN A 119 6.30 -14.41 7.89
C GLN A 119 7.07 -15.22 8.92
N PRO A 120 8.33 -15.64 8.64
CA PRO A 120 9.15 -16.36 9.61
C PRO A 120 9.26 -15.61 10.94
N GLY A 121 9.05 -16.31 12.05
CA GLY A 121 9.16 -15.75 13.40
C GLY A 121 8.00 -14.87 13.88
N THR A 122 6.92 -14.77 13.12
CA THR A 122 5.72 -14.00 13.50
C THR A 122 4.47 -14.88 13.47
N GLU A 123 3.46 -14.47 14.24
CA GLU A 123 2.14 -15.10 14.18
C GLU A 123 1.49 -14.86 12.80
N PRO A 124 0.75 -15.84 12.26
CA PRO A 124 0.04 -15.66 11.01
C PRO A 124 -1.00 -14.53 11.10
N VAL A 125 -1.10 -13.77 10.05
CA VAL A 125 -2.12 -12.73 9.88
C VAL A 125 -3.01 -13.06 8.70
N CYS A 126 -4.20 -12.49 8.65
CA CYS A 126 -5.06 -12.57 7.49
C CYS A 126 -5.50 -11.18 7.01
N LEU A 127 -5.58 -11.05 5.70
CA LEU A 127 -6.12 -9.89 5.02
C LEU A 127 -7.56 -10.19 4.58
N ILE A 128 -8.46 -9.28 4.90
CA ILE A 128 -9.86 -9.34 4.50
C ILE A 128 -10.16 -8.07 3.74
N ALA A 129 -10.68 -8.21 2.52
CA ALA A 129 -11.06 -7.10 1.66
C ALA A 129 -12.57 -6.90 1.65
N GLU A 130 -12.99 -5.66 1.55
CA GLU A 130 -14.40 -5.27 1.43
C GLU A 130 -14.60 -4.42 0.18
N ARG A 131 -15.57 -4.80 -0.62
CA ARG A 131 -15.90 -4.17 -1.89
C ARG A 131 -17.05 -3.17 -1.71
N SER A 132 -16.93 -2.03 -2.41
CA SER A 132 -18.02 -1.07 -2.51
C SER A 132 -19.14 -1.56 -3.43
N PRO A 133 -20.34 -0.95 -3.40
CA PRO A 133 -21.41 -1.27 -4.33
C PRO A 133 -21.02 -1.12 -5.81
N LYS A 134 -20.07 -0.27 -6.14
CA LYS A 134 -19.55 -0.08 -7.49
C LYS A 134 -18.48 -1.10 -7.90
N GLY A 135 -18.14 -2.04 -7.03
CA GLY A 135 -17.21 -3.13 -7.32
C GLY A 135 -15.73 -2.79 -7.11
N LEU A 136 -15.39 -1.63 -6.55
CA LEU A 136 -14.01 -1.27 -6.17
C LEU A 136 -13.76 -1.67 -4.73
N ILE A 137 -12.52 -1.99 -4.41
CA ILE A 137 -12.14 -2.31 -3.04
C ILE A 137 -12.11 -1.03 -2.20
N ALA A 138 -12.97 -1.00 -1.20
CA ALA A 138 -13.16 0.15 -0.33
C ALA A 138 -12.34 0.06 0.96
N ARG A 139 -12.04 -1.17 1.40
CA ARG A 139 -11.39 -1.42 2.69
C ARG A 139 -10.61 -2.73 2.66
N MET A 140 -9.55 -2.77 3.43
CA MET A 140 -8.85 -4.00 3.75
C MET A 140 -8.39 -3.96 5.22
N ASP A 141 -8.64 -5.03 5.93
CA ASP A 141 -8.22 -5.19 7.32
C ASP A 141 -7.18 -6.30 7.42
N MET A 142 -6.13 -6.05 8.20
CA MET A 142 -5.15 -7.06 8.59
C MET A 142 -5.35 -7.43 10.05
N MET A 143 -5.66 -8.69 10.30
CA MET A 143 -6.00 -9.21 11.62
C MET A 143 -5.17 -10.45 11.94
N PRO A 144 -4.95 -10.78 13.24
CA PRO A 144 -4.43 -12.09 13.60
C PRO A 144 -5.30 -13.20 13.01
N ALA A 145 -4.69 -14.18 12.32
CA ALA A 145 -5.44 -15.26 11.70
C ALA A 145 -6.21 -16.12 12.73
N GLY A 146 -5.71 -16.18 13.96
CA GLY A 146 -6.36 -16.90 15.07
C GLY A 146 -7.70 -16.32 15.53
N PHE A 147 -8.07 -15.12 15.10
CA PHE A 147 -9.39 -14.53 15.40
C PHE A 147 -10.54 -15.18 14.62
N TYR A 148 -10.21 -15.94 13.59
CA TYR A 148 -11.19 -16.55 12.68
C TYR A 148 -11.03 -18.06 12.62
N LYS A 149 -12.14 -18.76 12.41
CA LYS A 149 -12.13 -20.14 11.99
C LYS A 149 -12.00 -20.18 10.47
N LEU A 150 -10.82 -20.58 9.99
CA LEU A 150 -10.49 -20.59 8.58
C LEU A 150 -10.61 -21.99 7.99
N VAL A 151 -11.12 -22.07 6.78
CA VAL A 151 -11.28 -23.31 6.00
C VAL A 151 -10.72 -23.12 4.59
N THR A 152 -10.37 -24.21 3.92
CA THR A 152 -9.73 -24.17 2.60
C THR A 152 -10.73 -24.02 1.45
N SER A 153 -12.01 -24.21 1.72
CA SER A 153 -13.09 -24.12 0.73
C SER A 153 -14.26 -23.32 1.28
N PRO A 154 -14.87 -22.42 0.49
CA PRO A 154 -16.01 -21.61 0.94
C PRO A 154 -17.27 -22.42 1.24
N GLY A 155 -17.35 -23.65 0.74
CA GLY A 155 -18.50 -24.57 0.93
C GLY A 155 -18.37 -25.49 2.13
N GLU A 156 -17.29 -25.44 2.92
CA GLU A 156 -17.16 -26.24 4.15
C GLU A 156 -18.11 -25.70 5.23
N LYS A 157 -19.30 -26.28 5.25
CA LYS A 157 -20.26 -26.12 6.34
C LYS A 157 -19.96 -27.17 7.40
N GLN A 158 -19.45 -26.75 8.50
CA GLN A 158 -19.58 -27.48 9.78
C GLN A 158 -19.56 -26.54 10.94
#